data_7386ab75443185103a85721982c7ba22
#
_entry.id   7386ab75443185103a85721982c7ba22
#
_cell.length_a   1.000
_cell.length_b   1.000
_cell.length_c   1.000
_cell.angle_alpha   90.00
_cell.angle_beta   90.00
_cell.angle_gamma   90.00
#
_symmetry.space_group_name_H-M   'P 1'
#
loop_
_entity.id
_entity.type
_entity.pdbx_description
1 polymer ?
#
loop_
_entity_poly.entity_id
_entity_poly.type
_entity_poly.pdbx_seq_one_letter_code
_entity_poly.pdbx_strand_id
1 'polypeptide(L)'
;MCGRAGSGNKKPRSRAGQRVVSSRALFGSCHYIVADLLPRWGIETVLVDGRDLGAWEEALAGGAAVGFCESPSNPAMEIIDLAAVARLTHRAGGILVVDNVFATPLLQKPLALGADVVVYSATKHIDGQGRCLGGAILASEKFIEDDLGPFYRHTGPSLSPFNAWLLLKGLETLALRVERQCCTAAAIAHYLEGHPKISRVLYPGLPSHPQYDLAQRQMKQGGSLVCFDVAGGKEACFRFLDALQLVDISNNLGDSKSLVTHPATTTHSRLKPEERAALQIGDELVRFSAGLEGEADLLADIERALNSE
;
A
#
# COMPACT_ATOMS: atom_id res chain seq x y z
N MET A 1 -50.35 10.08 -16.61
CA MET A 1 -49.96 8.75 -16.10
C MET A 1 -48.45 8.72 -15.96
N CYS A 2 -47.96 8.93 -14.74
CA CYS A 2 -46.54 8.95 -14.48
C CYS A 2 -46.10 7.54 -14.04
N GLY A 3 -45.42 6.83 -14.95
CA GLY A 3 -44.88 5.50 -14.66
C GLY A 3 -43.82 5.58 -13.58
N ARG A 4 -44.07 4.97 -12.42
CA ARG A 4 -43.06 4.73 -11.39
C ARG A 4 -42.01 3.76 -11.95
N ALA A 5 -40.82 4.26 -12.25
CA ALA A 5 -39.66 3.41 -12.46
C ALA A 5 -39.42 2.63 -11.17
N GLY A 6 -39.41 1.31 -11.25
CA GLY A 6 -39.21 0.43 -10.11
C GLY A 6 -37.88 0.73 -9.40
N SER A 7 -37.97 1.04 -8.12
CA SER A 7 -36.81 1.08 -7.21
C SER A 7 -36.30 -0.34 -7.07
N GLY A 8 -35.35 -0.73 -7.93
CA GLY A 8 -34.60 -1.97 -7.74
C GLY A 8 -33.92 -1.88 -6.37
N ASN A 9 -34.33 -2.78 -5.49
CA ASN A 9 -33.82 -2.90 -4.14
C ASN A 9 -32.32 -3.20 -4.21
N LYS A 10 -31.47 -2.15 -4.20
CA LYS A 10 -30.01 -2.28 -4.26
C LYS A 10 -29.54 -2.92 -2.95
N LYS A 11 -29.09 -4.15 -3.05
CA LYS A 11 -28.53 -4.88 -1.90
C LYS A 11 -27.21 -4.22 -1.49
N PRO A 12 -26.96 -3.98 -0.19
CA PRO A 12 -25.66 -3.48 0.28
C PRO A 12 -24.54 -4.39 -0.21
N ARG A 13 -23.37 -3.81 -0.56
CA ARG A 13 -22.28 -4.52 -1.22
C ARG A 13 -21.54 -5.52 -0.33
N SER A 14 -21.62 -5.34 0.99
CA SER A 14 -21.13 -6.34 1.94
C SER A 14 -22.08 -6.49 3.10
N ARG A 15 -22.53 -7.69 3.36
CA ARG A 15 -23.44 -8.07 4.46
C ARG A 15 -23.18 -9.49 4.88
N ALA A 16 -23.72 -9.89 6.04
CA ALA A 16 -23.67 -11.27 6.51
C ALA A 16 -24.06 -12.26 5.41
N GLY A 17 -23.31 -13.34 5.25
CA GLY A 17 -23.50 -14.34 4.21
C GLY A 17 -22.84 -14.01 2.87
N GLN A 18 -22.14 -12.89 2.75
CA GLN A 18 -21.34 -12.56 1.55
C GLN A 18 -19.87 -12.89 1.76
N ARG A 19 -19.13 -12.98 0.66
CA ARG A 19 -17.69 -13.29 0.66
C ARG A 19 -16.86 -12.08 0.22
N VAL A 20 -15.70 -11.91 0.90
CA VAL A 20 -14.61 -11.02 0.52
C VAL A 20 -13.38 -11.86 0.20
N VAL A 21 -12.77 -11.68 -0.97
CA VAL A 21 -11.48 -12.28 -1.32
C VAL A 21 -10.42 -11.19 -1.30
N SER A 22 -9.34 -11.41 -0.61
CA SER A 22 -8.30 -10.39 -0.43
C SER A 22 -6.90 -10.94 -0.63
N SER A 23 -5.97 -10.10 -1.13
CA SER A 23 -4.55 -10.41 -0.99
C SER A 23 -4.17 -10.49 0.48
N ARG A 24 -3.22 -11.38 0.82
CA ARG A 24 -2.73 -11.53 2.20
C ARG A 24 -1.74 -10.44 2.60
N ALA A 25 -1.01 -9.88 1.63
CA ALA A 25 -0.05 -8.80 1.85
C ALA A 25 -0.80 -7.47 1.94
N LEU A 26 -1.12 -7.05 3.16
CA LEU A 26 -1.91 -5.86 3.48
C LEU A 26 -1.27 -5.09 4.63
N PHE A 27 -1.53 -3.78 4.66
CA PHE A 27 -1.30 -2.98 5.85
C PHE A 27 -2.06 -3.55 7.05
N GLY A 28 -1.44 -3.54 8.25
CA GLY A 28 -1.92 -4.25 9.44
C GLY A 28 -3.39 -3.96 9.81
N SER A 29 -3.87 -2.72 9.67
CA SER A 29 -5.29 -2.42 9.93
C SER A 29 -6.22 -3.00 8.87
N CYS A 30 -5.83 -3.02 7.60
CA CYS A 30 -6.59 -3.65 6.53
C CYS A 30 -6.63 -5.17 6.73
N HIS A 31 -5.51 -5.77 7.12
CA HIS A 31 -5.45 -7.20 7.48
C HIS A 31 -6.39 -7.51 8.63
N TYR A 32 -6.34 -6.73 9.72
CA TYR A 32 -7.27 -6.90 10.86
C TYR A 32 -8.74 -6.80 10.44
N ILE A 33 -9.08 -5.84 9.59
CA ILE A 33 -10.46 -5.71 9.10
C ILE A 33 -10.89 -6.96 8.34
N VAL A 34 -10.06 -7.43 7.39
CA VAL A 34 -10.40 -8.57 6.55
C VAL A 34 -10.36 -9.89 7.33
N ALA A 35 -9.30 -10.14 8.11
CA ALA A 35 -9.07 -11.43 8.75
C ALA A 35 -9.85 -11.60 10.06
N ASP A 36 -10.08 -10.51 10.81
CA ASP A 36 -10.65 -10.61 12.17
C ASP A 36 -12.03 -9.95 12.31
N LEU A 37 -12.22 -8.75 11.74
CA LEU A 37 -13.41 -7.96 11.99
C LEU A 37 -14.60 -8.40 11.12
N LEU A 38 -14.42 -8.56 9.81
CA LEU A 38 -15.49 -8.98 8.89
C LEU A 38 -16.09 -10.35 9.24
N PRO A 39 -15.30 -11.38 9.63
CA PRO A 39 -15.85 -12.65 10.07
C PRO A 39 -16.78 -12.54 11.28
N ARG A 40 -16.52 -11.62 12.22
CA ARG A 40 -17.40 -11.36 13.37
C ARG A 40 -18.77 -10.84 12.98
N TRP A 41 -18.88 -10.27 11.77
CA TRP A 41 -20.14 -9.79 11.20
C TRP A 41 -20.79 -10.79 10.23
N GLY A 42 -20.31 -12.03 10.22
CA GLY A 42 -20.82 -13.10 9.37
C GLY A 42 -20.47 -12.95 7.90
N ILE A 43 -19.39 -12.23 7.59
CA ILE A 43 -18.84 -12.11 6.25
C ILE A 43 -17.70 -13.12 6.11
N GLU A 44 -17.79 -14.00 5.12
CA GLU A 44 -16.73 -14.95 4.79
C GLU A 44 -15.54 -14.20 4.19
N THR A 45 -14.32 -14.47 4.66
CA THR A 45 -13.11 -13.86 4.12
C THR A 45 -12.11 -14.91 3.69
N VAL A 46 -11.51 -14.74 2.52
CA VAL A 46 -10.48 -15.63 1.97
C VAL A 46 -9.25 -14.79 1.65
N LEU A 47 -8.10 -15.18 2.20
CA LEU A 47 -6.82 -14.55 1.93
C LEU A 47 -6.03 -15.38 0.91
N VAL A 48 -5.57 -14.75 -0.17
CA VAL A 48 -4.79 -15.39 -1.23
C VAL A 48 -3.41 -14.75 -1.40
N ASP A 49 -2.48 -15.44 -2.04
CA ASP A 49 -1.29 -14.78 -2.57
C ASP A 49 -1.71 -13.83 -3.69
N GLY A 50 -1.53 -12.53 -3.48
CA GLY A 50 -1.97 -11.52 -4.44
C GLY A 50 -1.32 -11.63 -5.82
N ARG A 51 -0.14 -12.27 -5.90
CA ARG A 51 0.62 -12.49 -7.14
C ARG A 51 0.11 -13.69 -7.95
N ASP A 52 -0.60 -14.61 -7.31
CA ASP A 52 -1.10 -15.84 -7.91
C ASP A 52 -2.53 -15.66 -8.44
N LEU A 53 -2.65 -15.46 -9.75
CA LEU A 53 -3.94 -15.33 -10.42
C LEU A 53 -4.79 -16.61 -10.35
N GLY A 54 -4.16 -17.78 -10.25
CA GLY A 54 -4.87 -19.07 -10.06
C GLY A 54 -5.54 -19.12 -8.69
N ALA A 55 -4.84 -18.69 -7.63
CA ALA A 55 -5.41 -18.59 -6.29
C ALA A 55 -6.59 -17.60 -6.23
N TRP A 56 -6.49 -16.46 -6.94
CA TRP A 56 -7.62 -15.53 -7.09
C TRP A 56 -8.81 -16.19 -7.81
N GLU A 57 -8.56 -16.89 -8.91
CA GLU A 57 -9.63 -17.53 -9.69
C GLU A 57 -10.35 -18.60 -8.88
N GLU A 58 -9.62 -19.46 -8.17
CA GLU A 58 -10.18 -20.48 -7.28
C GLU A 58 -11.01 -19.86 -6.15
N ALA A 59 -10.47 -18.87 -5.45
CA ALA A 59 -11.16 -18.20 -4.34
C ALA A 59 -12.42 -17.46 -4.78
N LEU A 60 -12.43 -16.91 -6.01
CA LEU A 60 -13.56 -16.18 -6.59
C LEU A 60 -14.59 -17.08 -7.28
N ALA A 61 -14.30 -18.37 -7.54
CA ALA A 61 -15.20 -19.29 -8.25
C ALA A 61 -16.57 -19.45 -7.58
N GLY A 62 -16.64 -19.33 -6.25
CA GLY A 62 -17.90 -19.36 -5.48
C GLY A 62 -18.68 -18.04 -5.44
N GLY A 63 -18.23 -17.02 -6.18
CA GLY A 63 -18.77 -15.66 -6.11
C GLY A 63 -18.15 -14.87 -4.94
N ALA A 64 -18.06 -13.55 -5.10
CA ALA A 64 -17.61 -12.64 -4.04
C ALA A 64 -18.28 -11.29 -4.21
N ALA A 65 -18.51 -10.59 -3.09
CA ALA A 65 -19.03 -9.23 -3.13
C ALA A 65 -17.89 -8.21 -3.35
N VAL A 66 -16.70 -8.50 -2.82
CA VAL A 66 -15.54 -7.62 -2.89
C VAL A 66 -14.27 -8.43 -3.11
N GLY A 67 -13.44 -8.00 -4.07
CA GLY A 67 -12.02 -8.27 -4.12
C GLY A 67 -11.28 -7.10 -3.47
N PHE A 68 -10.30 -7.35 -2.61
CA PHE A 68 -9.49 -6.30 -1.99
C PHE A 68 -8.00 -6.60 -2.13
N CYS A 69 -7.21 -5.61 -2.53
CA CYS A 69 -5.75 -5.77 -2.58
C CYS A 69 -5.01 -4.45 -2.34
N GLU A 70 -3.75 -4.57 -1.96
CA GLU A 70 -2.79 -3.48 -1.85
C GLU A 70 -1.66 -3.70 -2.86
N SER A 71 -1.39 -2.73 -3.73
CA SER A 71 -0.34 -2.83 -4.75
C SER A 71 0.25 -1.46 -5.09
N PRO A 72 1.57 -1.26 -4.91
CA PRO A 72 2.53 -2.18 -4.27
C PRO A 72 2.20 -2.48 -2.81
N SER A 73 2.49 -3.69 -2.33
CA SER A 73 2.20 -4.10 -0.96
C SER A 73 3.23 -3.58 0.06
N ASN A 74 2.79 -3.40 1.30
CA ASN A 74 3.64 -3.04 2.42
C ASN A 74 4.02 -4.31 3.24
N PRO A 75 5.31 -4.60 3.51
CA PRO A 75 6.49 -3.85 3.09
C PRO A 75 7.16 -4.43 1.85
N ALA A 76 6.84 -5.66 1.44
CA ALA A 76 7.64 -6.44 0.47
C ALA A 76 7.51 -5.94 -0.99
N MET A 77 6.80 -4.87 -1.24
CA MET A 77 6.67 -4.22 -2.55
C MET A 77 6.10 -5.15 -3.64
N GLU A 78 5.28 -6.14 -3.26
CA GLU A 78 4.62 -7.04 -4.23
C GLU A 78 3.71 -6.26 -5.17
N ILE A 79 3.79 -6.55 -6.46
CA ILE A 79 2.93 -5.95 -7.48
C ILE A 79 1.87 -6.96 -7.88
N ILE A 80 0.61 -6.55 -7.84
CA ILE A 80 -0.55 -7.36 -8.23
C ILE A 80 -1.04 -6.90 -9.60
N ASP A 81 -1.33 -7.83 -10.51
CA ASP A 81 -1.96 -7.50 -11.81
C ASP A 81 -3.41 -7.05 -11.59
N LEU A 82 -3.56 -5.75 -11.38
CA LEU A 82 -4.86 -5.14 -11.07
C LEU A 82 -5.88 -5.37 -12.17
N ALA A 83 -5.47 -5.34 -13.44
CA ALA A 83 -6.39 -5.54 -14.55
C ALA A 83 -6.89 -7.00 -14.61
N ALA A 84 -6.04 -7.97 -14.32
CA ALA A 84 -6.43 -9.37 -14.25
C ALA A 84 -7.35 -9.63 -13.06
N VAL A 85 -6.99 -9.15 -11.86
CA VAL A 85 -7.79 -9.32 -10.63
C VAL A 85 -9.14 -8.62 -10.76
N ALA A 86 -9.20 -7.42 -11.38
CA ALA A 86 -10.47 -6.75 -11.66
C ALA A 86 -11.41 -7.61 -12.52
N ARG A 87 -10.90 -8.18 -13.63
CA ARG A 87 -11.68 -9.07 -14.49
C ARG A 87 -12.20 -10.30 -13.74
N LEU A 88 -11.34 -10.93 -12.90
CA LEU A 88 -11.72 -12.09 -12.09
C LEU A 88 -12.83 -11.72 -11.09
N THR A 89 -12.65 -10.61 -10.36
CA THR A 89 -13.61 -10.11 -9.36
C THR A 89 -14.97 -9.76 -10.00
N HIS A 90 -14.95 -9.10 -11.16
CA HIS A 90 -16.17 -8.76 -11.89
C HIS A 90 -16.92 -10.02 -12.40
N ARG A 91 -16.19 -11.03 -12.89
CA ARG A 91 -16.80 -12.32 -13.27
C ARG A 91 -17.47 -13.00 -12.07
N ALA A 92 -16.94 -12.84 -10.88
CA ALA A 92 -17.52 -13.33 -9.63
C ALA A 92 -18.71 -12.50 -9.11
N GLY A 93 -19.10 -11.41 -9.83
CA GLY A 93 -20.19 -10.52 -9.46
C GLY A 93 -19.83 -9.46 -8.41
N GLY A 94 -18.55 -9.33 -8.06
CA GLY A 94 -18.03 -8.39 -7.08
C GLY A 94 -17.49 -7.09 -7.66
N ILE A 95 -16.97 -6.26 -6.77
CA ILE A 95 -16.21 -5.05 -7.09
C ILE A 95 -14.78 -5.20 -6.58
N LEU A 96 -13.82 -4.62 -7.31
CA LEU A 96 -12.42 -4.55 -6.85
C LEU A 96 -12.15 -3.23 -6.12
N VAL A 97 -11.68 -3.34 -4.89
CA VAL A 97 -11.19 -2.24 -4.05
C VAL A 97 -9.66 -2.33 -3.96
N VAL A 98 -8.96 -1.25 -4.29
CA VAL A 98 -7.49 -1.22 -4.29
C VAL A 98 -6.98 -0.17 -3.30
N ASP A 99 -6.14 -0.58 -2.37
CA ASP A 99 -5.29 0.33 -1.62
C ASP A 99 -4.08 0.71 -2.49
N ASN A 100 -4.01 1.99 -2.85
CA ASN A 100 -2.99 2.54 -3.76
C ASN A 100 -2.04 3.54 -3.06
N VAL A 101 -1.92 3.43 -1.74
CA VAL A 101 -1.16 4.39 -0.93
C VAL A 101 0.29 4.51 -1.38
N PHE A 102 0.99 3.39 -1.64
CA PHE A 102 2.40 3.38 -1.99
C PHE A 102 2.67 3.99 -3.37
N ALA A 103 1.84 3.68 -4.35
CA ALA A 103 2.00 4.20 -5.70
C ALA A 103 1.49 5.63 -5.87
N THR A 104 0.66 6.14 -4.98
CA THR A 104 -0.02 7.44 -5.12
C THR A 104 -0.88 7.53 -6.40
N PRO A 105 -1.74 8.52 -6.60
CA PRO A 105 -2.48 8.67 -7.86
C PRO A 105 -1.60 9.10 -9.04
N LEU A 106 -0.34 9.44 -8.79
CA LEU A 106 0.60 9.89 -9.83
C LEU A 106 1.27 8.73 -10.56
N LEU A 107 1.60 7.68 -9.82
CA LEU A 107 2.37 6.56 -10.37
C LEU A 107 1.48 5.43 -10.88
N GLN A 108 0.33 5.18 -10.24
CA GLN A 108 -0.59 4.12 -10.63
C GLN A 108 -2.03 4.63 -10.58
N LYS A 109 -2.83 4.24 -11.56
CA LYS A 109 -4.24 4.65 -11.71
C LYS A 109 -5.17 3.43 -11.71
N PRO A 110 -5.50 2.83 -10.55
CA PRO A 110 -6.25 1.58 -10.49
C PRO A 110 -7.63 1.64 -11.15
N LEU A 111 -8.34 2.78 -11.11
CA LEU A 111 -9.62 2.93 -11.81
C LEU A 111 -9.48 2.70 -13.33
N ALA A 112 -8.38 3.17 -13.93
CA ALA A 112 -8.10 2.95 -15.35
C ALA A 112 -7.70 1.49 -15.66
N LEU A 113 -7.31 0.72 -14.63
CA LEU A 113 -6.98 -0.70 -14.71
C LEU A 113 -8.16 -1.61 -14.35
N GLY A 114 -9.34 -1.03 -14.11
CA GLY A 114 -10.56 -1.77 -13.87
C GLY A 114 -10.98 -1.90 -12.40
N ALA A 115 -10.26 -1.28 -11.47
CA ALA A 115 -10.76 -1.19 -10.09
C ALA A 115 -12.03 -0.32 -10.02
N ASP A 116 -12.94 -0.66 -9.13
CA ASP A 116 -14.17 0.09 -8.88
C ASP A 116 -13.99 1.17 -7.82
N VAL A 117 -13.13 0.89 -6.85
CA VAL A 117 -12.85 1.77 -5.72
C VAL A 117 -11.35 1.79 -5.44
N VAL A 118 -10.83 2.98 -5.20
CA VAL A 118 -9.43 3.18 -4.77
C VAL A 118 -9.41 3.90 -3.44
N VAL A 119 -8.62 3.40 -2.50
CA VAL A 119 -8.46 4.02 -1.19
C VAL A 119 -7.04 4.54 -1.00
N TYR A 120 -6.93 5.66 -0.29
CA TYR A 120 -5.68 6.29 0.09
C TYR A 120 -5.68 6.65 1.56
N SER A 121 -4.58 6.37 2.24
CA SER A 121 -4.24 7.07 3.47
C SER A 121 -3.72 8.46 3.10
N ALA A 122 -4.54 9.48 3.29
CA ALA A 122 -4.13 10.87 3.04
C ALA A 122 -3.06 11.36 4.04
N THR A 123 -2.91 10.65 5.17
CA THR A 123 -1.84 10.78 6.17
C THR A 123 -0.43 10.67 5.55
N LYS A 124 -0.28 9.97 4.42
CA LYS A 124 1.00 9.64 3.77
C LYS A 124 1.38 10.74 2.76
N HIS A 125 1.64 10.40 1.54
CA HIS A 125 2.09 11.34 0.49
C HIS A 125 1.16 12.55 0.27
N ILE A 126 -0.15 12.41 0.51
CA ILE A 126 -1.09 13.53 0.31
C ILE A 126 -0.79 14.65 1.32
N ASP A 127 -0.72 14.33 2.61
CA ASP A 127 -0.22 15.29 3.62
C ASP A 127 1.25 15.61 3.41
N GLY A 128 2.09 14.58 3.32
CA GLY A 128 3.51 14.64 2.98
C GLY A 128 4.42 15.32 4.01
N GLN A 129 3.94 15.57 5.21
CA GLN A 129 4.72 16.23 6.29
C GLN A 129 4.37 15.73 7.70
N GLY A 130 3.62 14.63 7.83
CA GLY A 130 3.26 14.03 9.12
C GLY A 130 2.38 14.91 10.02
N ARG A 131 1.57 15.83 9.44
CA ARG A 131 0.82 16.86 10.18
C ARG A 131 -0.57 16.41 10.63
N CYS A 132 -1.23 15.53 9.85
CA CYS A 132 -2.60 15.13 10.13
C CYS A 132 -2.92 13.71 9.65
N LEU A 133 -3.97 13.16 10.23
CA LEU A 133 -4.58 11.92 9.77
C LEU A 133 -5.72 12.22 8.80
N GLY A 134 -5.84 11.41 7.76
CA GLY A 134 -6.94 11.50 6.81
C GLY A 134 -6.96 10.34 5.83
N GLY A 135 -8.06 10.25 5.08
CA GLY A 135 -8.23 9.25 4.02
C GLY A 135 -8.96 9.84 2.83
N ALA A 136 -8.83 9.20 1.69
CA ALA A 136 -9.60 9.51 0.50
C ALA A 136 -10.08 8.22 -0.17
N ILE A 137 -11.32 8.24 -0.63
CA ILE A 137 -11.95 7.14 -1.39
C ILE A 137 -12.34 7.70 -2.75
N LEU A 138 -11.86 7.08 -3.80
CA LEU A 138 -12.16 7.42 -5.18
C LEU A 138 -12.97 6.29 -5.81
N ALA A 139 -14.10 6.63 -6.41
CA ALA A 139 -14.96 5.70 -7.13
C ALA A 139 -15.83 6.45 -8.14
N SER A 140 -16.72 5.76 -8.86
CA SER A 140 -17.71 6.42 -9.68
C SER A 140 -18.68 7.26 -8.83
N GLU A 141 -19.18 8.37 -9.39
CA GLU A 141 -20.19 9.22 -8.75
C GLU A 141 -21.37 8.40 -8.23
N LYS A 142 -21.85 7.47 -9.06
CA LYS A 142 -22.93 6.56 -8.68
C LYS A 142 -22.63 5.74 -7.42
N PHE A 143 -21.40 5.20 -7.27
CA PHE A 143 -21.01 4.45 -6.07
C PHE A 143 -20.95 5.37 -4.85
N ILE A 144 -20.40 6.58 -5.03
CA ILE A 144 -20.29 7.57 -3.96
C ILE A 144 -21.69 7.98 -3.46
N GLU A 145 -22.61 8.27 -4.37
CA GLU A 145 -23.96 8.73 -4.01
C GLU A 145 -24.86 7.62 -3.45
N ASP A 146 -24.81 6.44 -4.07
CA ASP A 146 -25.75 5.36 -3.75
C ASP A 146 -25.29 4.46 -2.60
N ASP A 147 -24.00 4.19 -2.49
CA ASP A 147 -23.45 3.21 -1.54
C ASP A 147 -22.68 3.88 -0.37
N LEU A 148 -21.74 4.76 -0.68
CA LEU A 148 -20.86 5.35 0.33
C LEU A 148 -21.50 6.54 1.06
N GLY A 149 -22.14 7.44 0.34
CA GLY A 149 -22.68 8.69 0.88
C GLY A 149 -23.70 8.49 2.00
N PRO A 150 -24.70 7.59 1.84
CA PRO A 150 -25.65 7.29 2.92
C PRO A 150 -24.94 6.71 4.16
N PHE A 151 -24.03 5.75 3.98
CA PHE A 151 -23.27 5.18 5.08
C PHE A 151 -22.45 6.26 5.82
N TYR A 152 -21.71 7.06 5.07
CA TYR A 152 -20.86 8.12 5.62
C TYR A 152 -21.68 9.15 6.41
N ARG A 153 -22.81 9.59 5.84
CA ARG A 153 -23.70 10.58 6.47
C ARG A 153 -24.31 10.08 7.76
N HIS A 154 -24.71 8.81 7.83
CA HIS A 154 -25.44 8.27 8.97
C HIS A 154 -24.55 7.64 10.04
N THR A 155 -23.32 7.28 9.72
CA THR A 155 -22.35 6.73 10.71
C THR A 155 -21.41 7.79 11.29
N GLY A 156 -21.35 8.99 10.67
CA GLY A 156 -20.76 10.19 11.22
C GLY A 156 -19.24 10.35 11.10
N PRO A 157 -18.45 9.53 10.36
CA PRO A 157 -17.04 9.83 10.18
C PRO A 157 -16.89 11.17 9.46
N SER A 158 -16.14 12.09 10.03
CA SER A 158 -15.98 13.45 9.50
C SER A 158 -14.54 13.90 9.65
N LEU A 159 -13.95 14.32 8.55
CA LEU A 159 -12.65 14.98 8.58
C LEU A 159 -12.81 16.40 9.13
N SER A 160 -11.94 16.82 10.05
CA SER A 160 -12.01 18.21 10.54
C SER A 160 -11.72 19.19 9.39
N PRO A 161 -12.35 20.38 9.37
CA PRO A 161 -12.10 21.39 8.37
C PRO A 161 -10.62 21.80 8.28
N PHE A 162 -9.93 21.84 9.41
CA PHE A 162 -8.50 22.14 9.48
C PHE A 162 -7.66 21.05 8.79
N ASN A 163 -7.92 19.78 9.08
CA ASN A 163 -7.22 18.67 8.40
C ASN A 163 -7.54 18.65 6.89
N ALA A 164 -8.80 18.91 6.51
CA ALA A 164 -9.18 19.00 5.11
C ALA A 164 -8.40 20.10 4.37
N TRP A 165 -8.24 21.26 5.00
CA TRP A 165 -7.45 22.37 4.47
C TRP A 165 -5.97 21.98 4.34
N LEU A 166 -5.36 21.35 5.36
CA LEU A 166 -3.98 20.87 5.31
C LEU A 166 -3.76 19.87 4.15
N LEU A 167 -4.67 18.91 4.00
CA LEU A 167 -4.58 17.91 2.93
C LEU A 167 -4.73 18.56 1.54
N LEU A 168 -5.65 19.54 1.40
CA LEU A 168 -5.79 20.31 0.16
C LEU A 168 -4.49 21.04 -0.19
N LYS A 169 -3.85 21.67 0.80
CA LYS A 169 -2.54 22.31 0.61
C LYS A 169 -1.43 21.31 0.28
N GLY A 170 -1.47 20.12 0.86
CA GLY A 170 -0.56 19.02 0.51
C GLY A 170 -0.67 18.58 -0.94
N LEU A 171 -1.88 18.55 -1.50
CA LEU A 171 -2.13 18.18 -2.90
C LEU A 171 -1.46 19.16 -3.89
N GLU A 172 -1.36 20.44 -3.56
CA GLU A 172 -0.75 21.46 -4.44
C GLU A 172 0.70 21.14 -4.81
N THR A 173 1.43 20.44 -3.94
CA THR A 173 2.84 20.07 -4.15
C THR A 173 3.06 18.56 -4.30
N LEU A 174 2.01 17.78 -4.33
CA LEU A 174 2.11 16.30 -4.35
C LEU A 174 2.98 15.79 -5.50
N ALA A 175 2.78 16.32 -6.71
CA ALA A 175 3.52 15.88 -7.88
C ALA A 175 5.03 16.15 -7.74
N LEU A 176 5.40 17.36 -7.34
CA LEU A 176 6.80 17.75 -7.16
C LEU A 176 7.50 16.89 -6.09
N ARG A 177 6.81 16.63 -4.98
CA ARG A 177 7.36 15.80 -3.88
C ARG A 177 7.53 14.35 -4.31
N VAL A 178 6.49 13.75 -4.88
CA VAL A 178 6.54 12.33 -5.30
C VAL A 178 7.58 12.11 -6.39
N GLU A 179 7.67 12.99 -7.40
CA GLU A 179 8.70 12.89 -8.44
C GLU A 179 10.11 12.93 -7.84
N ARG A 180 10.38 13.89 -6.96
CA ARG A 180 11.69 13.99 -6.29
C ARG A 180 11.97 12.76 -5.44
N GLN A 181 11.01 12.32 -4.62
CA GLN A 181 11.13 11.13 -3.78
C GLN A 181 11.40 9.87 -4.61
N CYS A 182 10.74 9.70 -5.76
CA CYS A 182 10.98 8.57 -6.65
C CYS A 182 12.40 8.57 -7.25
N CYS A 183 12.90 9.74 -7.67
CA CYS A 183 14.27 9.86 -8.17
C CYS A 183 15.28 9.45 -7.08
N THR A 184 15.13 9.98 -5.88
CA THR A 184 15.98 9.65 -4.73
C THR A 184 15.89 8.17 -4.35
N ALA A 185 14.67 7.60 -4.31
CA ALA A 185 14.47 6.17 -4.02
C ALA A 185 15.14 5.27 -5.08
N ALA A 186 15.06 5.63 -6.36
CA ALA A 186 15.72 4.89 -7.43
C ALA A 186 17.26 4.92 -7.27
N ALA A 187 17.84 6.09 -6.99
CA ALA A 187 19.28 6.21 -6.75
C ALA A 187 19.72 5.36 -5.55
N ILE A 188 18.98 5.41 -4.43
CA ILE A 188 19.25 4.58 -3.25
C ILE A 188 19.12 3.09 -3.58
N ALA A 189 18.08 2.67 -4.31
CA ALA A 189 17.88 1.28 -4.68
C ALA A 189 19.04 0.75 -5.55
N HIS A 190 19.48 1.51 -6.54
CA HIS A 190 20.65 1.15 -7.38
C HIS A 190 21.95 1.07 -6.56
N TYR A 191 22.16 2.02 -5.66
CA TYR A 191 23.32 2.02 -4.78
C TYR A 191 23.36 0.77 -3.89
N LEU A 192 22.23 0.45 -3.26
CA LEU A 192 22.10 -0.69 -2.34
C LEU A 192 22.22 -2.05 -3.05
N GLU A 193 21.75 -2.16 -4.31
CA GLU A 193 21.82 -3.41 -5.08
C GLU A 193 23.25 -3.92 -5.29
N GLY A 194 24.23 -2.99 -5.38
CA GLY A 194 25.64 -3.34 -5.52
C GLY A 194 26.42 -3.41 -4.20
N HIS A 195 25.79 -3.12 -3.06
CA HIS A 195 26.52 -2.96 -1.80
C HIS A 195 26.77 -4.30 -1.09
N PRO A 196 28.02 -4.60 -0.63
CA PRO A 196 28.38 -5.93 -0.08
C PRO A 196 27.68 -6.29 1.23
N LYS A 197 27.15 -5.31 1.97
CA LYS A 197 26.39 -5.51 3.22
C LYS A 197 24.87 -5.64 2.99
N ILE A 198 24.42 -5.62 1.74
CA ILE A 198 23.01 -5.78 1.37
C ILE A 198 22.86 -7.09 0.60
N SER A 199 21.99 -7.95 1.09
CA SER A 199 21.77 -9.26 0.47
C SER A 199 20.62 -9.28 -0.53
N ARG A 200 19.68 -8.34 -0.43
CA ARG A 200 18.53 -8.22 -1.33
C ARG A 200 18.00 -6.79 -1.34
N VAL A 201 17.55 -6.32 -2.50
CA VAL A 201 16.80 -5.06 -2.65
C VAL A 201 15.45 -5.37 -3.29
N LEU A 202 14.38 -4.84 -2.73
CA LEU A 202 13.02 -4.90 -3.28
C LEU A 202 12.59 -3.50 -3.67
N TYR A 203 12.65 -3.21 -4.94
CA TYR A 203 12.22 -1.94 -5.53
C TYR A 203 11.63 -2.17 -6.92
N PRO A 204 10.36 -1.83 -7.18
CA PRO A 204 9.68 -2.14 -8.45
C PRO A 204 10.32 -1.53 -9.69
N GLY A 205 11.19 -0.53 -9.51
CA GLY A 205 11.94 0.11 -10.59
C GLY A 205 13.25 -0.60 -10.98
N LEU A 206 13.69 -1.63 -10.24
CA LEU A 206 14.89 -2.40 -10.57
C LEU A 206 14.56 -3.63 -11.40
N PRO A 207 15.36 -3.97 -12.42
CA PRO A 207 15.19 -5.21 -13.21
C PRO A 207 15.27 -6.50 -12.38
N SER A 208 15.93 -6.47 -11.23
CA SER A 208 16.02 -7.58 -10.28
C SER A 208 14.72 -7.84 -9.51
N HIS A 209 13.77 -6.89 -9.53
CA HIS A 209 12.48 -7.08 -8.85
C HIS A 209 11.67 -8.20 -9.52
N PRO A 210 11.12 -9.18 -8.75
CA PRO A 210 10.43 -10.34 -9.32
C PRO A 210 9.27 -10.01 -10.27
N GLN A 211 8.62 -8.87 -10.08
CA GLN A 211 7.50 -8.42 -10.92
C GLN A 211 7.85 -7.13 -11.71
N TYR A 212 9.11 -6.95 -12.07
CA TYR A 212 9.57 -5.75 -12.79
C TYR A 212 8.74 -5.46 -14.04
N ASP A 213 8.55 -6.45 -14.92
CA ASP A 213 7.80 -6.26 -16.17
C ASP A 213 6.34 -5.84 -15.92
N LEU A 214 5.71 -6.37 -14.88
CA LEU A 214 4.36 -5.97 -14.49
C LEU A 214 4.36 -4.54 -13.95
N ALA A 215 5.32 -4.19 -13.11
CA ALA A 215 5.46 -2.85 -12.57
C ALA A 215 5.65 -1.82 -13.70
N GLN A 216 6.50 -2.12 -14.70
CA GLN A 216 6.71 -1.23 -15.87
C GLN A 216 5.44 -1.02 -16.71
N ARG A 217 4.57 -2.02 -16.81
CA ARG A 217 3.30 -1.87 -17.54
C ARG A 217 2.23 -1.11 -16.74
N GLN A 218 2.27 -1.21 -15.40
CA GLN A 218 1.19 -0.76 -14.52
C GLN A 218 1.49 0.55 -13.81
N MET A 219 2.76 0.86 -13.58
CA MET A 219 3.23 2.03 -12.85
C MET A 219 4.13 2.91 -13.73
N LYS A 220 4.16 4.20 -13.45
CA LYS A 220 5.05 5.14 -14.17
C LYS A 220 6.50 5.07 -13.68
N GLN A 221 6.73 4.76 -12.42
CA GLN A 221 8.03 4.67 -11.74
C GLN A 221 7.94 3.68 -10.59
N GLY A 222 9.08 3.26 -10.01
CA GLY A 222 9.16 2.28 -8.93
C GLY A 222 8.61 2.74 -7.57
N GLY A 223 8.32 4.03 -7.40
CA GLY A 223 7.80 4.57 -6.14
C GLY A 223 8.88 5.24 -5.29
N SER A 224 8.46 5.73 -4.12
CA SER A 224 9.31 6.44 -3.15
C SER A 224 9.82 5.58 -2.00
N LEU A 225 9.49 4.29 -2.01
CA LEU A 225 9.91 3.35 -0.96
C LEU A 225 10.87 2.31 -1.54
N VAL A 226 11.89 1.97 -0.73
CA VAL A 226 12.85 0.91 -1.01
C VAL A 226 12.86 -0.04 0.17
N CYS A 227 12.77 -1.34 -0.06
CA CYS A 227 12.97 -2.34 0.97
C CYS A 227 14.24 -3.13 0.66
N PHE A 228 15.01 -3.46 1.68
CA PHE A 228 16.27 -4.17 1.51
C PHE A 228 16.63 -4.98 2.75
N ASP A 229 17.40 -6.04 2.56
CA ASP A 229 17.88 -6.91 3.62
C ASP A 229 19.34 -6.59 3.94
N VAL A 230 19.58 -6.20 5.20
CA VAL A 230 20.92 -5.95 5.71
C VAL A 230 21.58 -7.27 6.12
N ALA A 231 22.75 -7.58 5.55
CA ALA A 231 23.48 -8.80 5.87
C ALA A 231 23.90 -8.82 7.36
N GLY A 232 23.65 -9.92 8.05
CA GLY A 232 23.92 -10.08 9.49
C GLY A 232 22.68 -10.04 10.37
N GLY A 233 21.49 -10.04 9.76
CA GLY A 233 20.21 -10.22 10.46
C GLY A 233 19.79 -9.01 11.30
N LYS A 234 18.94 -9.27 12.30
CA LYS A 234 18.30 -8.24 13.12
C LYS A 234 19.26 -7.28 13.81
N GLU A 235 20.37 -7.80 14.36
CA GLU A 235 21.35 -6.98 15.09
C GLU A 235 22.08 -6.02 14.13
N ALA A 236 22.40 -6.47 12.92
CA ALA A 236 22.99 -5.62 11.90
C ALA A 236 22.01 -4.54 11.43
N CYS A 237 20.72 -4.88 11.29
CA CYS A 237 19.67 -3.88 11.01
C CYS A 237 19.62 -2.81 12.11
N PHE A 238 19.66 -3.20 13.37
CA PHE A 238 19.58 -2.23 14.46
C PHE A 238 20.82 -1.34 14.53
N ARG A 239 22.04 -1.89 14.35
CA ARG A 239 23.25 -1.06 14.24
C ARG A 239 23.13 -0.06 13.08
N PHE A 240 22.68 -0.52 11.92
CA PHE A 240 22.43 0.35 10.77
C PHE A 240 21.44 1.47 11.10
N LEU A 241 20.27 1.13 11.68
CA LEU A 241 19.23 2.10 12.02
C LEU A 241 19.74 3.14 13.05
N ASP A 242 20.42 2.69 14.10
CA ASP A 242 20.92 3.54 15.18
C ASP A 242 22.07 4.45 14.72
N ALA A 243 22.78 4.06 13.66
CA ALA A 243 23.88 4.84 13.11
C ALA A 243 23.43 5.94 12.14
N LEU A 244 22.19 5.92 11.63
CA LEU A 244 21.67 6.98 10.75
C LEU A 244 21.61 8.32 11.50
N GLN A 245 21.93 9.41 10.80
CA GLN A 245 21.95 10.77 11.36
C GLN A 245 20.98 11.72 10.66
N LEU A 246 20.71 11.49 9.39
CA LEU A 246 19.81 12.31 8.58
C LEU A 246 18.41 11.69 8.48
N VAL A 247 18.34 10.37 8.47
CA VAL A 247 17.09 9.62 8.30
C VAL A 247 16.45 9.33 9.66
N ASP A 248 15.19 9.72 9.83
CA ASP A 248 14.44 9.48 11.07
C ASP A 248 13.87 8.04 11.14
N ILE A 249 13.95 7.41 12.32
CA ILE A 249 13.29 6.12 12.57
C ILE A 249 11.79 6.37 12.81
N SER A 250 10.94 5.87 11.92
CA SER A 250 9.48 6.04 12.02
C SER A 250 8.72 5.00 11.21
N ASN A 251 7.55 4.59 11.71
CA ASN A 251 6.61 3.72 10.99
C ASN A 251 5.86 4.43 9.85
N ASN A 252 5.95 5.77 9.79
CA ASN A 252 5.28 6.54 8.75
C ASN A 252 6.01 6.39 7.39
N LEU A 253 5.49 7.00 6.35
CA LEU A 253 6.07 7.02 5.01
C LEU A 253 5.50 8.17 4.18
N GLY A 254 6.14 8.48 3.07
CA GLY A 254 5.67 9.53 2.15
C GLY A 254 5.79 10.95 2.71
N ASP A 255 6.60 11.12 3.76
CA ASP A 255 6.91 12.41 4.37
C ASP A 255 7.96 13.15 3.53
N SER A 256 8.07 14.47 3.73
CA SER A 256 9.17 15.29 3.21
C SER A 256 10.53 14.92 3.80
N LYS A 257 10.54 14.28 4.98
CA LYS A 257 11.72 13.68 5.61
C LYS A 257 11.86 12.23 5.20
N SER A 258 13.10 11.78 5.03
CA SER A 258 13.40 10.37 4.86
C SER A 258 13.15 9.62 6.15
N LEU A 259 12.45 8.50 6.05
CA LEU A 259 12.04 7.68 7.18
C LEU A 259 12.47 6.23 6.97
N VAL A 260 12.85 5.58 8.06
CA VAL A 260 13.25 4.18 8.04
C VAL A 260 12.56 3.40 9.15
N THR A 261 12.27 2.12 8.92
CA THR A 261 11.72 1.22 9.95
C THR A 261 12.18 -0.21 9.74
N HIS A 262 12.17 -1.00 10.83
CA HIS A 262 12.35 -2.45 10.82
C HIS A 262 10.97 -3.12 10.89
N PRO A 263 10.39 -3.60 9.79
CA PRO A 263 9.00 -4.08 9.73
C PRO A 263 8.70 -5.21 10.72
N ALA A 264 9.63 -6.16 10.89
CA ALA A 264 9.43 -7.33 11.74
C ALA A 264 9.17 -6.98 13.22
N THR A 265 9.72 -5.86 13.73
CA THR A 265 9.53 -5.43 15.13
C THR A 265 8.58 -4.25 15.29
N THR A 266 8.07 -3.69 14.19
CA THR A 266 7.20 -2.51 14.22
C THR A 266 5.87 -2.78 13.54
N THR A 267 5.76 -2.52 12.24
CA THR A 267 4.49 -2.57 11.48
C THR A 267 3.89 -3.97 11.37
N HIS A 268 4.72 -5.04 11.45
CA HIS A 268 4.31 -6.44 11.32
C HIS A 268 4.67 -7.28 12.56
N SER A 269 4.90 -6.63 13.71
CA SER A 269 5.29 -7.30 14.96
C SER A 269 4.21 -8.23 15.53
N ARG A 270 2.95 -8.05 15.13
CA ARG A 270 1.83 -8.89 15.57
C ARG A 270 1.68 -10.19 14.79
N LEU A 271 2.32 -10.30 13.63
CA LEU A 271 2.31 -11.51 12.82
C LEU A 271 3.23 -12.55 13.42
N LYS A 272 2.83 -13.81 13.31
CA LYS A 272 3.68 -14.95 13.69
C LYS A 272 4.88 -15.05 12.74
N PRO A 273 5.98 -15.69 13.15
CA PRO A 273 7.16 -15.86 12.29
C PRO A 273 6.84 -16.49 10.94
N GLU A 274 5.95 -17.51 10.91
CA GLU A 274 5.55 -18.20 9.68
C GLU A 274 4.75 -17.29 8.73
N GLU A 275 3.90 -16.42 9.29
CA GLU A 275 3.13 -15.44 8.52
C GLU A 275 4.04 -14.36 7.94
N ARG A 276 5.03 -13.89 8.73
CA ARG A 276 6.04 -12.96 8.24
C ARG A 276 6.89 -13.57 7.13
N ALA A 277 7.33 -14.82 7.31
CA ALA A 277 8.11 -15.54 6.29
C ALA A 277 7.32 -15.68 4.97
N ALA A 278 6.02 -16.00 5.04
CA ALA A 278 5.14 -16.05 3.87
C ALA A 278 5.00 -14.70 3.15
N LEU A 279 5.18 -13.59 3.85
CA LEU A 279 5.19 -12.22 3.33
C LEU A 279 6.61 -11.71 3.00
N GLN A 280 7.63 -12.57 3.06
CA GLN A 280 9.03 -12.21 2.84
C GLN A 280 9.56 -11.14 3.82
N ILE A 281 9.04 -11.10 5.04
CA ILE A 281 9.43 -10.16 6.09
C ILE A 281 10.37 -10.91 7.06
N GLY A 282 11.65 -10.91 6.74
CA GLY A 282 12.72 -11.45 7.61
C GLY A 282 13.13 -10.45 8.70
N ASP A 283 13.96 -10.92 9.61
CA ASP A 283 14.55 -10.06 10.66
C ASP A 283 15.70 -9.17 10.14
N GLU A 284 16.08 -9.34 8.88
CA GLU A 284 17.04 -8.53 8.12
C GLU A 284 16.41 -7.41 7.32
N LEU A 285 15.06 -7.38 7.20
CA LEU A 285 14.37 -6.45 6.33
C LEU A 285 14.26 -5.06 6.93
N VAL A 286 14.68 -4.07 6.15
CA VAL A 286 14.51 -2.63 6.40
C VAL A 286 13.60 -2.04 5.32
N ARG A 287 12.67 -1.17 5.71
CA ARG A 287 11.89 -0.36 4.78
C ARG A 287 12.30 1.11 4.89
N PHE A 288 12.75 1.67 3.79
CA PHE A 288 13.15 3.07 3.64
C PHE A 288 12.10 3.83 2.84
N SER A 289 11.68 5.00 3.30
CA SER A 289 10.82 5.94 2.60
C SER A 289 11.61 7.21 2.30
N ALA A 290 11.94 7.44 1.03
CA ALA A 290 12.73 8.60 0.61
C ALA A 290 11.96 9.90 0.83
N GLY A 291 12.64 10.89 1.42
CA GLY A 291 12.17 12.25 1.60
C GLY A 291 12.64 13.18 0.47
N LEU A 292 12.85 14.45 0.82
CA LEU A 292 13.22 15.53 -0.11
C LEU A 292 14.64 16.06 0.11
N GLU A 293 15.39 15.43 1.00
CA GLU A 293 16.78 15.77 1.30
C GLU A 293 17.67 15.61 0.06
N GLY A 294 18.90 16.12 0.14
CA GLY A 294 19.89 15.94 -0.91
C GLY A 294 20.22 14.45 -1.12
N GLU A 295 20.14 13.99 -2.37
CA GLU A 295 20.44 12.58 -2.71
C GLU A 295 21.84 12.17 -2.25
N ALA A 296 22.85 13.02 -2.50
CA ALA A 296 24.22 12.74 -2.08
C ALA A 296 24.36 12.64 -0.55
N ASP A 297 23.63 13.47 0.20
CA ASP A 297 23.65 13.46 1.65
C ASP A 297 23.02 12.18 2.21
N LEU A 298 21.91 11.73 1.62
CA LEU A 298 21.26 10.48 1.99
C LEU A 298 22.12 9.27 1.69
N LEU A 299 22.78 9.22 0.52
CA LEU A 299 23.70 8.14 0.17
C LEU A 299 24.91 8.11 1.11
N ALA A 300 25.44 9.26 1.49
CA ALA A 300 26.54 9.36 2.45
C ALA A 300 26.12 8.92 3.86
N ASP A 301 24.89 9.25 4.30
CA ASP A 301 24.36 8.81 5.58
C ASP A 301 24.14 7.28 5.63
N ILE A 302 23.59 6.71 4.55
CA ILE A 302 23.39 5.27 4.40
C ILE A 302 24.73 4.53 4.38
N GLU A 303 25.70 4.99 3.58
CA GLU A 303 27.05 4.39 3.50
C GLU A 303 27.74 4.38 4.87
N ARG A 304 27.71 5.51 5.55
CA ARG A 304 28.29 5.64 6.90
C ARG A 304 27.60 4.68 7.88
N ALA A 305 26.27 4.60 7.86
CA ALA A 305 25.49 3.74 8.73
C ALA A 305 25.72 2.25 8.44
N LEU A 306 25.85 1.85 7.17
CA LEU A 306 26.21 0.48 6.80
C LEU A 306 27.60 0.10 7.27
N ASN A 307 28.55 1.06 7.37
CA ASN A 307 29.92 0.81 7.81
C ASN A 307 30.14 0.97 9.32
N SER A 308 29.10 1.28 10.10
CA SER A 308 29.18 1.28 11.57
C SER A 308 29.43 -0.14 12.11
N GLU A 309 30.29 -0.25 13.10
CA GLU A 309 30.66 -1.51 13.79
C GLU A 309 29.61 -1.92 14.85
#